data_142c37af51a80a34d65e9c3bfa5ee656
#
_entry.id   142c37af51a80a34d65e9c3bfa5ee656
#
_cell.length_a   1.000
_cell.length_b   1.000
_cell.length_c   1.000
_cell.angle_alpha   90.00
_cell.angle_beta   90.00
_cell.angle_gamma   90.00
#
_symmetry.space_group_name_H-M   'P 1'
#
loop_
_entity.id
_entity.type
_entity.pdbx_description
1 polymer ?
#
loop_
_entity_poly.entity_id
_entity_poly.type
_entity_poly.pdbx_seq_one_letter_code
_entity_poly.pdbx_strand_id
1 'polypeptide(L)'
;RTLSTLVAAALASQMAWAINPFTVRDIRVEGLQRVEPGTVFGSLPLRVGDTYTDETGSAAIRALYALGLFNDVRLDVQGDVLVVIVQERPTVAQIDFAGNREFTKEVLQNALRDAGMTAGRPYDKALIDRAEQEIKRQYINRSLYGAEVQTTVTPVARNQVNLAFN
;
A
#
# COMPACT_ATOMS: atom_id res chain seq x y z
N ARG A 1 -0.33 -19.39 64.60
CA ARG A 1 -0.06 -18.00 64.13
C ARG A 1 0.22 -18.06 62.63
N THR A 2 -0.84 -17.94 61.86
CA THR A 2 -0.84 -17.99 60.43
C THR A 2 -0.98 -16.57 59.89
N LEU A 3 0.05 -16.04 59.23
CA LEU A 3 -0.05 -14.81 58.44
C LEU A 3 -0.52 -15.17 57.03
N SER A 4 -1.73 -14.81 56.73
CA SER A 4 -2.25 -14.82 55.36
C SER A 4 -1.80 -13.57 54.64
N THR A 5 -0.92 -13.70 53.66
CA THR A 5 -0.56 -12.64 52.71
C THR A 5 -1.58 -12.61 51.59
N LEU A 6 -2.42 -11.60 51.58
CA LEU A 6 -3.32 -11.27 50.46
C LEU A 6 -2.45 -10.66 49.34
N VAL A 7 -2.29 -11.37 48.27
CA VAL A 7 -1.75 -10.83 47.00
C VAL A 7 -2.93 -10.18 46.26
N ALA A 8 -3.00 -8.87 46.33
CA ALA A 8 -3.91 -8.08 45.52
C ALA A 8 -3.38 -8.06 44.07
N ALA A 9 -3.94 -8.85 43.19
CA ALA A 9 -3.69 -8.76 41.76
C ALA A 9 -4.33 -7.46 41.24
N ALA A 10 -3.49 -6.45 41.01
CA ALA A 10 -3.90 -5.23 40.30
C ALA A 10 -4.11 -5.60 38.81
N LEU A 11 -5.33 -5.85 38.43
CA LEU A 11 -5.78 -5.88 37.05
C LEU A 11 -5.67 -4.43 36.52
N ALA A 12 -4.55 -4.10 35.87
CA ALA A 12 -4.44 -2.91 35.06
C ALA A 12 -5.39 -3.05 33.87
N SER A 13 -6.59 -2.53 34.02
CA SER A 13 -7.51 -2.34 32.90
C SER A 13 -6.85 -1.35 31.93
N GLN A 14 -6.31 -1.86 30.84
CA GLN A 14 -5.96 -1.03 29.70
C GLN A 14 -7.27 -0.45 29.15
N MET A 15 -7.58 0.77 29.55
CA MET A 15 -8.64 1.53 28.90
C MET A 15 -8.18 1.79 27.49
N ALA A 16 -8.68 0.99 26.56
CA ALA A 16 -8.68 1.37 25.16
C ALA A 16 -9.46 2.70 25.07
N TRP A 17 -8.77 3.75 24.68
CA TRP A 17 -9.40 5.07 24.46
C TRP A 17 -10.25 4.96 23.21
N ALA A 18 -11.49 4.49 23.38
CA ALA A 18 -12.49 4.54 22.34
C ALA A 18 -12.81 6.01 22.06
N ILE A 19 -12.69 6.41 20.79
CA ILE A 19 -13.08 7.76 20.39
C ILE A 19 -14.59 7.86 20.54
N ASN A 20 -15.08 8.83 21.31
CA ASN A 20 -16.50 9.08 21.44
C ASN A 20 -17.09 9.47 20.06
N PRO A 21 -18.25 8.92 19.68
CA PRO A 21 -18.93 9.31 18.46
C PRO A 21 -19.13 10.83 18.38
N PHE A 22 -18.88 11.40 17.21
CA PHE A 22 -19.09 12.83 16.96
C PHE A 22 -19.56 13.08 15.54
N THR A 23 -20.17 14.22 15.29
CA THR A 23 -20.55 14.65 13.94
C THR A 23 -19.34 15.27 13.24
N VAL A 24 -19.00 14.76 12.08
CA VAL A 24 -17.87 15.25 11.27
C VAL A 24 -18.21 16.62 10.70
N ARG A 25 -17.48 17.64 11.12
CA ARG A 25 -17.64 19.02 10.62
C ARG A 25 -16.85 19.28 9.35
N ASP A 26 -15.67 18.67 9.24
CA ASP A 26 -14.79 18.82 8.09
C ASP A 26 -13.93 17.56 7.93
N ILE A 27 -13.49 17.30 6.69
CA ILE A 27 -12.58 16.20 6.35
C ILE A 27 -11.40 16.79 5.61
N ARG A 28 -10.20 16.53 6.11
CA ARG A 28 -8.94 16.93 5.47
C ARG A 28 -8.16 15.69 5.05
N VAL A 29 -7.46 15.80 3.95
CA VAL A 29 -6.57 14.75 3.45
C VAL A 29 -5.15 15.30 3.37
N GLU A 30 -4.21 14.58 3.97
CA GLU A 30 -2.79 14.91 3.98
C GLU A 30 -1.96 13.78 3.39
N GLY A 31 -0.82 14.13 2.78
CA GLY A 31 0.14 13.17 2.23
C GLY A 31 -0.07 12.84 0.75
N LEU A 32 -1.04 13.44 0.07
CA LEU A 32 -1.24 13.26 -1.36
C LEU A 32 -0.10 13.90 -2.16
N GLN A 33 0.37 13.21 -3.18
CA GLN A 33 1.41 13.68 -4.11
C GLN A 33 0.96 13.62 -5.56
N ARG A 34 0.44 12.47 -6.01
CA ARG A 34 -0.03 12.21 -7.37
C ARG A 34 -1.51 11.89 -7.44
N VAL A 35 -2.06 11.30 -6.39
CA VAL A 35 -3.49 10.98 -6.29
C VAL A 35 -4.28 12.25 -6.07
N GLU A 36 -5.35 12.42 -6.82
CA GLU A 36 -6.23 13.57 -6.65
C GLU A 36 -7.08 13.43 -5.38
N PRO A 37 -7.31 14.51 -4.65
CA PRO A 37 -8.16 14.49 -3.45
C PRO A 37 -9.56 13.91 -3.68
N GLY A 38 -10.14 14.14 -4.85
CA GLY A 38 -11.45 13.62 -5.24
C GLY A 38 -11.53 12.09 -5.24
N THR A 39 -10.43 11.41 -5.52
CA THR A 39 -10.34 9.95 -5.45
C THR A 39 -10.51 9.46 -4.01
N VAL A 40 -9.88 10.14 -3.05
CA VAL A 40 -10.01 9.82 -1.63
C VAL A 40 -11.43 10.12 -1.13
N PHE A 41 -11.95 11.32 -1.40
CA PHE A 41 -13.30 11.70 -0.98
C PHE A 41 -14.39 10.81 -1.59
N GLY A 42 -14.23 10.42 -2.85
CA GLY A 42 -15.17 9.53 -3.53
C GLY A 42 -15.19 8.10 -2.99
N SER A 43 -14.11 7.67 -2.34
CA SER A 43 -13.96 6.32 -1.77
C SER A 43 -14.29 6.26 -0.29
N LEU A 44 -14.34 7.40 0.40
CA LEU A 44 -14.70 7.44 1.81
C LEU A 44 -16.17 7.09 2.01
N PRO A 45 -16.51 6.18 2.94
CA PRO A 45 -17.90 5.90 3.32
C PRO A 45 -18.50 6.97 4.25
N LEU A 46 -17.70 7.97 4.62
CA LEU A 46 -18.05 9.09 5.49
C LEU A 46 -18.05 10.39 4.70
N ARG A 47 -19.00 11.28 5.06
CA ARG A 47 -19.09 12.63 4.53
C ARG A 47 -19.23 13.64 5.68
N VAL A 48 -18.97 14.90 5.37
CA VAL A 48 -19.28 16.00 6.31
C VAL A 48 -20.74 15.93 6.71
N GLY A 49 -21.01 15.98 8.01
CA GLY A 49 -22.34 15.82 8.60
C GLY A 49 -22.66 14.41 9.09
N ASP A 50 -21.88 13.40 8.68
CA ASP A 50 -22.05 12.03 9.18
C ASP A 50 -21.49 11.87 10.59
N THR A 51 -21.98 10.87 11.31
CA THR A 51 -21.46 10.51 12.63
C THR A 51 -20.23 9.62 12.48
N TYR A 52 -19.11 10.06 13.05
CA TYR A 52 -17.91 9.23 13.15
C TYR A 52 -18.05 8.26 14.32
N THR A 53 -17.76 7.00 14.08
CA THR A 53 -17.59 5.94 15.07
C THR A 53 -16.32 5.14 14.75
N ASP A 54 -15.84 4.32 15.67
CA ASP A 54 -14.68 3.44 15.40
C ASP A 54 -14.96 2.48 14.24
N GLU A 55 -16.21 2.05 14.08
CA GLU A 55 -16.62 1.18 12.95
C GLU A 55 -16.55 1.93 11.61
N THR A 56 -17.05 3.15 11.54
CA THR A 56 -17.01 3.97 10.32
C THR A 56 -15.57 4.38 9.98
N GLY A 57 -14.75 4.65 10.99
CA GLY A 57 -13.31 4.89 10.82
C GLY A 57 -12.58 3.68 10.25
N SER A 58 -12.83 2.50 10.79
CA SER A 58 -12.26 1.26 10.28
C SER A 58 -12.72 0.95 8.85
N ALA A 59 -13.98 1.19 8.54
CA ALA A 59 -14.52 1.04 7.18
C ALA A 59 -13.86 2.02 6.20
N ALA A 60 -13.60 3.25 6.61
CA ALA A 60 -12.90 4.26 5.82
C ALA A 60 -11.46 3.82 5.49
N ILE A 61 -10.73 3.33 6.48
CA ILE A 61 -9.36 2.82 6.29
C ILE A 61 -9.36 1.66 5.30
N ARG A 62 -10.26 0.67 5.47
CA ARG A 62 -10.37 -0.47 4.54
C ARG A 62 -10.71 -0.02 3.11
N ALA A 63 -11.62 0.93 2.95
CA ALA A 63 -12.00 1.44 1.65
C ALA A 63 -10.83 2.12 0.93
N LEU A 64 -9.98 2.87 1.64
CA LEU A 64 -8.82 3.53 1.09
C LEU A 64 -7.71 2.53 0.74
N TYR A 65 -7.45 1.53 1.59
CA TYR A 65 -6.52 0.45 1.24
C TYR A 65 -6.96 -0.37 0.03
N ALA A 66 -8.27 -0.55 -0.14
CA ALA A 66 -8.83 -1.29 -1.29
C ALA A 66 -8.55 -0.62 -2.64
N LEU A 67 -8.24 0.68 -2.67
CA LEU A 67 -7.81 1.38 -3.89
C LEU A 67 -6.46 0.89 -4.42
N GLY A 68 -5.61 0.28 -3.57
CA GLY A 68 -4.28 -0.19 -3.94
C GLY A 68 -3.25 0.93 -4.18
N LEU A 69 -3.58 2.19 -3.85
CA LEU A 69 -2.75 3.36 -4.13
C LEU A 69 -1.86 3.77 -2.95
N PHE A 70 -2.13 3.24 -1.75
CA PHE A 70 -1.49 3.69 -0.52
C PHE A 70 -0.71 2.57 0.18
N ASN A 71 0.48 2.92 0.67
CA ASN A 71 1.27 2.07 1.57
C ASN A 71 0.76 2.13 3.00
N ASP A 72 0.28 3.30 3.42
CA ASP A 72 -0.24 3.52 4.75
C ASP A 72 -1.44 4.48 4.71
N VAL A 73 -2.42 4.22 5.55
CA VAL A 73 -3.62 5.03 5.75
C VAL A 73 -3.87 5.14 7.24
N ARG A 74 -3.93 6.37 7.74
CA ARG A 74 -4.26 6.66 9.13
C ARG A 74 -5.36 7.69 9.21
N LEU A 75 -6.17 7.61 10.25
CA LEU A 75 -7.14 8.61 10.61
C LEU A 75 -6.72 9.27 11.91
N ASP A 76 -6.75 10.60 11.91
CA ASP A 76 -6.60 11.43 13.10
C ASP A 76 -7.85 12.27 13.31
N VAL A 77 -8.20 12.48 14.57
CA VAL A 77 -9.37 13.27 14.95
C VAL A 77 -8.90 14.51 15.70
N GLN A 78 -9.15 15.67 15.12
CA GLN A 78 -8.82 16.97 15.68
C GLN A 78 -10.12 17.72 16.00
N GLY A 79 -10.61 17.54 17.24
CA GLY A 79 -11.94 18.03 17.60
C GLY A 79 -13.05 17.29 16.87
N ASP A 80 -13.78 17.97 16.00
CA ASP A 80 -14.79 17.43 15.09
C ASP A 80 -14.34 17.40 13.60
N VAL A 81 -13.03 17.58 13.37
CA VAL A 81 -12.39 17.47 12.06
C VAL A 81 -11.72 16.11 11.93
N LEU A 82 -12.06 15.39 10.88
CA LEU A 82 -11.41 14.14 10.52
C LEU A 82 -10.23 14.43 9.57
N VAL A 83 -9.03 14.03 9.98
CA VAL A 83 -7.82 14.13 9.15
C VAL A 83 -7.45 12.75 8.63
N VAL A 84 -7.49 12.59 7.32
CA VAL A 84 -7.07 11.37 6.63
C VAL A 84 -5.61 11.55 6.21
N ILE A 85 -4.73 10.76 6.80
CA ILE A 85 -3.30 10.81 6.52
C ILE A 85 -2.94 9.59 5.69
N VAL A 86 -2.45 9.82 4.48
CA VAL A 86 -2.10 8.75 3.54
C VAL A 86 -0.65 8.84 3.13
N GLN A 87 -0.07 7.69 2.85
CA GLN A 87 1.23 7.56 2.19
C GLN A 87 1.02 6.83 0.86
N GLU A 88 1.23 7.53 -0.24
CA GLU A 88 1.08 6.94 -1.56
C GLU A 88 2.15 5.89 -1.84
N ARG A 89 1.76 4.83 -2.54
CA ARG A 89 2.72 3.90 -3.13
C ARG A 89 3.48 4.61 -4.25
N PRO A 90 4.79 4.40 -4.37
CA PRO A 90 5.51 4.84 -5.55
C PRO A 90 4.90 4.25 -6.81
N THR A 91 4.99 4.94 -7.93
CA THR A 91 4.61 4.40 -9.23
C THR A 91 5.83 4.01 -10.03
N VAL A 92 5.70 2.99 -10.86
CA VAL A 92 6.75 2.56 -11.77
C VAL A 92 6.86 3.58 -12.91
N ALA A 93 8.01 4.26 -13.00
CA ALA A 93 8.27 5.24 -14.06
C ALA A 93 8.79 4.56 -15.33
N GLN A 94 9.73 3.63 -15.18
CA GLN A 94 10.42 2.96 -16.28
C GLN A 94 10.77 1.53 -15.92
N ILE A 95 10.75 0.65 -16.92
CA ILE A 95 11.15 -0.74 -16.81
C ILE A 95 12.23 -1.00 -17.86
N ASP A 96 13.41 -1.41 -17.40
CA ASP A 96 14.55 -1.76 -18.23
C ASP A 96 14.96 -3.22 -18.05
N PHE A 97 15.61 -3.77 -19.07
CA PHE A 97 16.11 -5.13 -19.07
C PHE A 97 17.60 -5.13 -19.43
N ALA A 98 18.37 -5.93 -18.74
CA ALA A 98 19.78 -6.18 -19.04
C ALA A 98 20.07 -7.69 -19.05
N GLY A 99 21.08 -8.11 -19.77
CA GLY A 99 21.44 -9.53 -19.84
C GLY A 99 20.47 -10.44 -20.62
N ASN A 100 19.42 -9.89 -21.20
CA ASN A 100 18.34 -10.59 -21.90
C ASN A 100 18.70 -11.00 -23.34
N ARG A 101 19.77 -11.76 -23.51
CA ARG A 101 20.31 -12.11 -24.84
C ARG A 101 19.36 -12.98 -25.69
N GLU A 102 18.52 -13.79 -25.04
CA GLU A 102 17.63 -14.74 -25.69
C GLU A 102 16.26 -14.16 -26.08
N PHE A 103 15.90 -13.01 -25.51
CA PHE A 103 14.64 -12.34 -25.76
C PHE A 103 14.83 -10.86 -26.06
N THR A 104 14.01 -10.35 -26.95
CA THR A 104 13.97 -8.91 -27.17
C THR A 104 13.27 -8.21 -26.01
N LYS A 105 13.54 -6.91 -25.84
CA LYS A 105 12.91 -6.07 -24.82
C LYS A 105 11.38 -6.11 -24.95
N GLU A 106 10.86 -6.10 -26.18
CA GLU A 106 9.43 -6.11 -26.48
C GLU A 106 8.74 -7.38 -26.00
N VAL A 107 9.39 -8.54 -26.20
CA VAL A 107 8.85 -9.85 -25.74
C VAL A 107 8.74 -9.86 -24.23
N LEU A 108 9.76 -9.42 -23.51
CA LEU A 108 9.76 -9.34 -22.05
C LEU A 108 8.77 -8.31 -21.53
N GLN A 109 8.66 -7.15 -22.16
CA GLN A 109 7.67 -6.14 -21.80
C GLN A 109 6.24 -6.66 -21.96
N ASN A 110 5.94 -7.40 -23.02
CA ASN A 110 4.64 -7.98 -23.23
C ASN A 110 4.32 -9.04 -22.16
N ALA A 111 5.28 -9.91 -21.84
CA ALA A 111 5.12 -10.90 -20.77
C ALA A 111 4.84 -10.24 -19.41
N LEU A 112 5.53 -9.15 -19.10
CA LEU A 112 5.30 -8.39 -17.87
C LEU A 112 3.96 -7.68 -17.87
N ARG A 113 3.53 -7.15 -19.01
CA ARG A 113 2.20 -6.53 -19.16
C ARG A 113 1.10 -7.53 -18.85
N ASP A 114 1.21 -8.76 -19.37
CA ASP A 114 0.25 -9.83 -19.12
C ASP A 114 0.23 -10.23 -17.64
N ALA A 115 1.36 -10.11 -16.94
CA ALA A 115 1.45 -10.30 -15.50
C ALA A 115 1.01 -9.07 -14.66
N GLY A 116 0.60 -7.97 -15.30
CA GLY A 116 0.13 -6.74 -14.65
C GLY A 116 1.21 -5.71 -14.33
N MET A 117 2.46 -5.92 -14.80
CA MET A 117 3.57 -5.00 -14.58
C MET A 117 3.77 -4.10 -15.80
N THR A 118 3.40 -2.84 -15.66
CA THR A 118 3.63 -1.80 -16.69
C THR A 118 4.06 -0.49 -16.03
N ALA A 119 4.70 0.38 -16.80
CA ALA A 119 4.94 1.76 -16.36
C ALA A 119 3.61 2.45 -16.02
N GLY A 120 3.63 3.32 -15.01
CA GLY A 120 2.44 4.01 -14.49
C GLY A 120 1.64 3.24 -13.43
N ARG A 121 1.93 1.97 -13.21
CA ARG A 121 1.29 1.17 -12.15
C ARG A 121 1.92 1.46 -10.79
N PRO A 122 1.14 1.38 -9.69
CA PRO A 122 1.71 1.41 -8.36
C PRO A 122 2.74 0.30 -8.16
N TYR A 123 3.86 0.65 -7.53
CA TYR A 123 4.90 -0.30 -7.17
C TYR A 123 4.45 -1.17 -5.99
N ASP A 124 4.60 -2.47 -6.14
CA ASP A 124 4.34 -3.47 -5.10
C ASP A 124 5.39 -4.57 -5.20
N LYS A 125 5.97 -4.95 -4.06
CA LYS A 125 6.96 -6.03 -4.02
C LYS A 125 6.40 -7.36 -4.58
N ALA A 126 5.14 -7.67 -4.30
CA ALA A 126 4.51 -8.87 -4.84
C ALA A 126 4.40 -8.87 -6.37
N LEU A 127 4.25 -7.68 -6.99
CA LEU A 127 4.31 -7.54 -8.45
C LEU A 127 5.71 -7.81 -8.98
N ILE A 128 6.76 -7.37 -8.29
CA ILE A 128 8.15 -7.67 -8.66
C ILE A 128 8.40 -9.17 -8.64
N ASP A 129 8.02 -9.84 -7.55
CA ASP A 129 8.21 -11.29 -7.42
C ASP A 129 7.49 -12.05 -8.55
N ARG A 130 6.28 -11.65 -8.91
CA ARG A 130 5.54 -12.21 -10.05
C ARG A 130 6.21 -11.92 -11.39
N ALA A 131 6.72 -10.71 -11.58
CA ALA A 131 7.44 -10.31 -12.79
C ALA A 131 8.71 -11.15 -12.99
N GLU A 132 9.51 -11.35 -11.94
CA GLU A 132 10.67 -12.21 -11.97
C GLU A 132 10.33 -13.66 -12.32
N GLN A 133 9.25 -14.19 -11.72
CA GLN A 133 8.79 -15.55 -12.04
C GLN A 133 8.30 -15.66 -13.48
N GLU A 134 7.63 -14.66 -14.01
CA GLU A 134 7.19 -14.64 -15.40
C GLU A 134 8.37 -14.62 -16.37
N ILE A 135 9.38 -13.79 -16.11
CA ILE A 135 10.60 -13.75 -16.92
C ILE A 135 11.30 -15.12 -16.87
N LYS A 136 11.50 -15.69 -15.67
CA LYS A 136 12.09 -17.04 -15.53
C LYS A 136 11.32 -18.10 -16.33
N ARG A 137 10.01 -18.04 -16.30
CA ARG A 137 9.16 -18.97 -17.04
C ARG A 137 9.40 -18.90 -18.55
N GLN A 138 9.59 -17.68 -19.11
CA GLN A 138 9.94 -17.51 -20.52
C GLN A 138 11.26 -18.22 -20.87
N TYR A 139 12.28 -18.11 -20.01
CA TYR A 139 13.56 -18.79 -20.20
C TYR A 139 13.44 -20.32 -20.06
N ILE A 140 12.70 -20.80 -19.07
CA ILE A 140 12.45 -22.25 -18.87
C ILE A 140 11.73 -22.85 -20.07
N ASN A 141 10.78 -22.14 -20.68
CA ASN A 141 10.08 -22.59 -21.89
C ASN A 141 11.01 -22.79 -23.10
N ARG A 142 12.20 -22.18 -23.07
CA ARG A 142 13.29 -22.42 -24.06
C ARG A 142 14.35 -23.36 -23.55
N SER A 143 14.07 -24.16 -22.54
CA SER A 143 15.00 -25.10 -21.91
C SER A 143 16.23 -24.43 -21.26
N LEU A 144 16.15 -23.17 -20.93
CA LEU A 144 17.20 -22.40 -20.27
C LEU A 144 16.97 -22.38 -18.75
N TYR A 145 17.24 -23.50 -18.11
CA TYR A 145 16.88 -23.73 -16.69
C TYR A 145 17.78 -23.02 -15.67
N GLY A 146 18.92 -22.51 -16.09
CA GLY A 146 19.88 -21.82 -15.23
C GLY A 146 19.70 -20.31 -15.19
N ALA A 147 18.60 -19.78 -15.75
CA ALA A 147 18.34 -18.34 -15.75
C ALA A 147 18.03 -17.83 -14.35
N GLU A 148 18.75 -16.81 -13.93
CA GLU A 148 18.47 -16.05 -12.73
C GLU A 148 17.98 -14.66 -13.13
N VAL A 149 17.01 -14.14 -12.39
CA VAL A 149 16.47 -12.79 -12.58
C VAL A 149 16.60 -12.04 -11.28
N GLN A 150 17.24 -10.89 -11.34
CA GLN A 150 17.37 -9.98 -10.21
C GLN A 150 16.78 -8.62 -10.59
N THR A 151 16.03 -8.04 -9.69
CA THR A 151 15.42 -6.73 -9.90
C THR A 151 16.12 -5.68 -9.08
N THR A 152 16.54 -4.61 -9.74
CA THR A 152 17.03 -3.39 -9.09
C THR A 152 15.93 -2.35 -9.09
N VAL A 153 15.60 -1.81 -7.92
CA VAL A 153 14.61 -0.76 -7.72
C VAL A 153 15.34 0.54 -7.40
N THR A 154 15.22 1.53 -8.27
CA THR A 154 15.87 2.83 -8.10
C THR A 154 14.82 3.90 -7.87
N PRO A 155 14.74 4.52 -6.68
CA PRO A 155 13.88 5.65 -6.44
C PRO A 155 14.26 6.85 -7.33
N VAL A 156 13.25 7.49 -7.89
CA VAL A 156 13.38 8.70 -8.69
C VAL A 156 12.42 9.77 -8.20
N ALA A 157 12.50 10.97 -8.77
CA ALA A 157 11.68 12.10 -8.36
C ALA A 157 10.16 11.81 -8.45
N ARG A 158 9.38 12.60 -7.74
CA ARG A 158 7.90 12.56 -7.74
C ARG A 158 7.29 11.24 -7.29
N ASN A 159 7.87 10.61 -6.26
CA ASN A 159 7.42 9.34 -5.70
C ASN A 159 7.27 8.26 -6.78
N GLN A 160 8.31 8.09 -7.57
CA GLN A 160 8.40 7.07 -8.62
C GLN A 160 9.61 6.16 -8.40
N VAL A 161 9.60 5.02 -9.05
CA VAL A 161 10.74 4.08 -9.08
C VAL A 161 11.00 3.62 -10.51
N ASN A 162 12.26 3.44 -10.84
CA ASN A 162 12.69 2.72 -12.04
C ASN A 162 13.01 1.28 -11.65
N LEU A 163 12.61 0.35 -12.48
CA LEU A 163 12.87 -1.07 -12.33
C LEU A 163 13.85 -1.53 -13.41
N ALA A 164 14.86 -2.28 -13.02
CA ALA A 164 15.77 -2.94 -13.96
C ALA A 164 15.83 -4.43 -13.64
N PHE A 165 15.48 -5.27 -14.60
CA PHE A 165 15.57 -6.72 -14.54
C PHE A 165 16.87 -7.17 -15.22
N ASN A 166 17.76 -7.84 -14.45
CA ASN A 166 19.06 -8.32 -14.89
C ASN A 166 19.13 -9.84 -14.87
#